data_457e3d1314a233c05b2806617ceece4a
#
_entry.id   457e3d1314a233c05b2806617ceece4a
#
_cell.length_a   1.000
_cell.length_b   1.000
_cell.length_c   1.000
_cell.angle_alpha   90.00
_cell.angle_beta   90.00
_cell.angle_gamma   90.00
#
_symmetry.space_group_name_H-M   'P 1'
#
loop_
_entity.id
_entity.type
_entity.pdbx_description
1 polymer ?
#
loop_
_entity_poly.entity_id
_entity_poly.type
_entity_poly.pdbx_seq_one_letter_code
_entity_poly.pdbx_strand_id
1 'polypeptide(L)'
;RLLFAGSKILWVVFCIVFFGTLGKAVAAYLAARIFRMSWLAGHMMFGLTSAHAAGAIAMVMVGRRLEVAPGQYLFGDEVLNGIVIMILFTCVISTVITERAAQRLRLQEKEDQNMMKNLDDEKILIPVKYPEYSDNLITMATLMRNPRLKRELVALNVVYDDVNMRHNQAEGQRLLDHLCHLASASDVPMVTQVRVAANIANGIKHAFKEFQASEILMGLHFHKEINRSFWGEFTRSLYNGLSRQIIVTRILQPLNTIRRIQVAIPSRAEFEPGFYRWLERLARMAGNLECRIAFHGRNETLQLVNEFIRNRFPSVRAEYEEMAHWKELPTLGSQVREDHLFVIVTARKGTLSYKTAMERLPEELNKFIKGKTIMIIFPDQYGSEMDDMTFAQPQHTEERSAYEAVREWIHNKV
;
A
#
# COMPACT_ATOMS: atom_id res chain seq x y z
N ARG A 1 -25.33 1.74 -61.09
CA ARG A 1 -25.76 0.36 -60.71
C ARG A 1 -24.93 -0.22 -59.57
N LEU A 2 -23.74 0.25 -59.25
CA LEU A 2 -22.92 -0.17 -58.12
C LEU A 2 -23.43 0.29 -56.75
N LEU A 3 -24.18 1.37 -56.65
CA LEU A 3 -24.68 1.96 -55.41
C LEU A 3 -25.92 1.27 -54.82
N PHE A 4 -26.71 0.57 -55.64
CA PHE A 4 -27.94 -0.13 -55.19
C PHE A 4 -27.76 -1.64 -54.86
N ALA A 5 -26.66 -2.26 -55.32
CA ALA A 5 -26.21 -3.56 -54.82
C ALA A 5 -25.63 -3.45 -53.40
N GLY A 6 -25.28 -2.25 -53.00
CA GLY A 6 -24.56 -1.98 -51.74
C GLY A 6 -25.33 -2.23 -50.44
N SER A 7 -26.66 -2.14 -50.42
CA SER A 7 -27.40 -2.29 -49.15
C SER A 7 -27.42 -3.71 -48.63
N LYS A 8 -27.55 -4.71 -49.51
CA LYS A 8 -27.49 -6.13 -49.12
C LYS A 8 -26.10 -6.55 -48.68
N ILE A 9 -25.07 -6.09 -49.39
CA ILE A 9 -23.66 -6.33 -49.03
C ILE A 9 -23.34 -5.69 -47.67
N LEU A 10 -23.74 -4.45 -47.44
CA LEU A 10 -23.57 -3.76 -46.18
C LEU A 10 -24.24 -4.48 -45.02
N TRP A 11 -25.45 -5.03 -45.21
CA TRP A 11 -26.12 -5.84 -44.20
C TRP A 11 -25.37 -7.15 -43.89
N VAL A 12 -24.93 -7.86 -44.91
CA VAL A 12 -24.12 -9.09 -44.71
C VAL A 12 -22.82 -8.80 -43.98
N VAL A 13 -22.09 -7.75 -44.42
CA VAL A 13 -20.85 -7.30 -43.73
C VAL A 13 -21.14 -6.93 -42.30
N PHE A 14 -22.18 -6.16 -42.03
CA PHE A 14 -22.56 -5.78 -40.67
C PHE A 14 -22.87 -6.99 -39.79
N CYS A 15 -23.66 -7.96 -40.29
CA CYS A 15 -23.98 -9.17 -39.54
C CYS A 15 -22.71 -9.99 -39.22
N ILE A 16 -21.82 -10.18 -40.19
CA ILE A 16 -20.59 -10.96 -40.01
C ILE A 16 -19.67 -10.27 -39.02
N VAL A 17 -19.47 -8.95 -39.13
CA VAL A 17 -18.64 -8.15 -38.20
C VAL A 17 -19.26 -8.20 -36.80
N PHE A 18 -20.55 -7.94 -36.67
CA PHE A 18 -21.24 -7.88 -35.40
C PHE A 18 -21.20 -9.21 -34.63
N PHE A 19 -21.64 -10.28 -35.26
CA PHE A 19 -21.69 -11.60 -34.61
C PHE A 19 -20.29 -12.20 -34.40
N GLY A 20 -19.35 -11.97 -35.32
CA GLY A 20 -17.97 -12.41 -35.19
C GLY A 20 -17.23 -11.70 -34.06
N THR A 21 -17.44 -10.38 -33.93
CA THR A 21 -16.80 -9.60 -32.82
C THR A 21 -17.50 -9.83 -31.48
N LEU A 22 -18.84 -9.99 -31.47
CA LEU A 22 -19.59 -10.26 -30.24
C LEU A 22 -19.18 -11.59 -29.61
N GLY A 23 -19.04 -12.65 -30.40
CA GLY A 23 -18.59 -13.94 -29.88
C GLY A 23 -17.19 -13.87 -29.24
N LYS A 24 -16.29 -13.16 -29.89
CA LYS A 24 -14.93 -12.94 -29.33
C LYS A 24 -14.93 -12.06 -28.08
N ALA A 25 -15.78 -11.03 -28.04
CA ALA A 25 -15.94 -10.21 -26.85
C ALA A 25 -16.45 -11.04 -25.66
N VAL A 26 -17.49 -11.81 -25.86
CA VAL A 26 -18.05 -12.71 -24.82
C VAL A 26 -16.98 -13.69 -24.34
N ALA A 27 -16.25 -14.33 -25.25
CA ALA A 27 -15.17 -15.27 -24.89
C ALA A 27 -14.06 -14.59 -24.09
N ALA A 28 -13.58 -13.41 -24.49
CA ALA A 28 -12.52 -12.69 -23.83
C ALA A 28 -12.90 -12.24 -22.40
N TYR A 29 -14.11 -11.67 -22.24
CA TYR A 29 -14.57 -11.23 -20.92
C TYR A 29 -14.97 -12.40 -20.02
N LEU A 30 -15.51 -13.47 -20.57
CA LEU A 30 -15.80 -14.68 -19.80
C LEU A 30 -14.50 -15.34 -19.31
N ALA A 31 -13.49 -15.44 -20.17
CA ALA A 31 -12.16 -15.93 -19.79
C ALA A 31 -11.54 -15.04 -18.70
N ALA A 32 -11.57 -13.72 -18.87
CA ALA A 32 -11.05 -12.80 -17.85
C ALA A 32 -11.75 -13.00 -16.49
N ARG A 33 -13.06 -13.25 -16.49
CA ARG A 33 -13.82 -13.52 -15.27
C ARG A 33 -13.50 -14.88 -14.64
N ILE A 34 -13.39 -15.94 -15.45
CA ILE A 34 -13.06 -17.29 -14.97
C ILE A 34 -11.67 -17.31 -14.34
N PHE A 35 -10.69 -16.71 -15.01
CA PHE A 35 -9.30 -16.63 -14.54
C PHE A 35 -9.05 -15.50 -13.52
N ARG A 36 -10.10 -14.79 -13.08
CA ARG A 36 -10.02 -13.68 -12.13
C ARG A 36 -9.02 -12.58 -12.54
N MET A 37 -8.92 -12.33 -13.82
CA MET A 37 -8.10 -11.27 -14.39
C MET A 37 -8.81 -9.92 -14.29
N SER A 38 -8.04 -8.81 -14.37
CA SER A 38 -8.62 -7.47 -14.37
C SER A 38 -9.52 -7.26 -15.60
N TRP A 39 -10.51 -6.38 -15.47
CA TRP A 39 -11.37 -5.98 -16.60
C TRP A 39 -10.56 -5.44 -17.79
N LEU A 40 -9.45 -4.77 -17.47
CA LEU A 40 -8.52 -4.21 -18.44
C LEU A 40 -7.77 -5.30 -19.24
N ALA A 41 -7.44 -6.42 -18.58
CA ALA A 41 -6.89 -7.60 -19.26
C ALA A 41 -7.91 -8.21 -20.21
N GLY A 42 -9.20 -8.21 -19.85
CA GLY A 42 -10.28 -8.61 -20.74
C GLY A 42 -10.36 -7.77 -22.01
N HIS A 43 -10.20 -6.44 -21.90
CA HIS A 43 -10.14 -5.53 -23.04
C HIS A 43 -8.94 -5.84 -23.95
N MET A 44 -7.78 -6.11 -23.35
CA MET A 44 -6.57 -6.45 -24.11
C MET A 44 -6.74 -7.79 -24.84
N MET A 45 -7.28 -8.81 -24.18
CA MET A 45 -7.59 -10.10 -24.81
C MET A 45 -8.57 -9.95 -25.98
N PHE A 46 -9.63 -9.17 -25.79
CA PHE A 46 -10.58 -8.87 -26.85
C PHE A 46 -9.89 -8.14 -28.00
N GLY A 47 -9.13 -7.09 -27.73
CA GLY A 47 -8.40 -6.34 -28.75
C GLY A 47 -7.51 -7.25 -29.59
N LEU A 48 -6.67 -8.06 -28.96
CA LEU A 48 -5.72 -8.96 -29.64
C LEU A 48 -6.42 -10.06 -30.46
N THR A 49 -7.59 -10.53 -30.04
CA THR A 49 -8.31 -11.62 -30.71
C THR A 49 -9.36 -11.14 -31.72
N SER A 50 -9.73 -9.86 -31.70
CA SER A 50 -10.82 -9.34 -32.55
C SER A 50 -10.45 -9.19 -34.01
N ALA A 51 -9.17 -9.06 -34.36
CA ALA A 51 -8.72 -8.98 -35.75
C ALA A 51 -9.01 -10.28 -36.50
N HIS A 52 -9.62 -10.14 -37.68
CA HIS A 52 -9.81 -11.22 -38.64
C HIS A 52 -8.86 -10.98 -39.80
N ALA A 53 -8.09 -11.97 -40.19
CA ALA A 53 -7.13 -11.79 -41.28
C ALA A 53 -7.09 -13.02 -42.20
N ALA A 54 -5.96 -13.70 -42.30
CA ALA A 54 -5.67 -14.71 -43.29
C ALA A 54 -6.69 -15.88 -43.36
N GLY A 55 -7.22 -16.33 -42.21
CA GLY A 55 -8.19 -17.43 -42.16
C GLY A 55 -9.51 -17.12 -42.86
N ALA A 56 -10.04 -15.91 -42.72
CA ALA A 56 -11.24 -15.48 -43.36
C ALA A 56 -11.10 -15.40 -44.89
N ILE A 57 -9.97 -14.85 -45.37
CA ILE A 57 -9.66 -14.81 -46.81
C ILE A 57 -9.49 -16.22 -47.37
N ALA A 58 -8.78 -17.09 -46.66
CA ALA A 58 -8.57 -18.47 -47.11
C ALA A 58 -9.89 -19.23 -47.27
N MET A 59 -10.81 -19.10 -46.30
CA MET A 59 -12.13 -19.73 -46.38
C MET A 59 -12.94 -19.24 -47.59
N VAL A 60 -12.91 -17.94 -47.88
CA VAL A 60 -13.65 -17.41 -49.05
C VAL A 60 -13.03 -17.84 -50.35
N MET A 61 -11.70 -17.87 -50.43
CA MET A 61 -10.98 -18.34 -51.61
C MET A 61 -11.28 -19.81 -51.92
N VAL A 62 -11.40 -20.67 -50.89
CA VAL A 62 -11.83 -22.05 -51.04
C VAL A 62 -13.31 -22.11 -51.47
N GLY A 63 -14.22 -21.37 -50.82
CA GLY A 63 -15.64 -21.34 -51.14
C GLY A 63 -15.94 -20.83 -52.56
N ARG A 64 -15.11 -19.95 -53.12
CA ARG A 64 -15.20 -19.51 -54.52
C ARG A 64 -14.81 -20.59 -55.54
N ARG A 65 -14.10 -21.61 -55.15
CA ARG A 65 -13.73 -22.76 -56.01
C ARG A 65 -14.71 -23.91 -55.90
N LEU A 66 -15.59 -23.89 -54.90
CA LEU A 66 -16.57 -24.95 -54.72
C LEU A 66 -17.82 -24.65 -55.57
N GLU A 67 -18.05 -25.49 -56.55
CA GLU A 67 -19.24 -25.46 -57.38
C GLU A 67 -20.34 -26.27 -56.72
N VAL A 68 -21.48 -25.62 -56.41
CA VAL A 68 -22.64 -26.25 -55.75
C VAL A 68 -23.64 -26.79 -56.77
N ALA A 69 -23.71 -26.15 -57.96
CA ALA A 69 -24.48 -26.59 -59.13
C ALA A 69 -23.76 -26.08 -60.38
N PRO A 70 -24.04 -26.68 -61.58
CA PRO A 70 -23.39 -26.28 -62.83
C PRO A 70 -23.41 -24.76 -63.04
N GLY A 71 -22.25 -24.10 -62.96
CA GLY A 71 -22.11 -22.64 -63.11
C GLY A 71 -22.45 -21.82 -61.85
N GLN A 72 -22.75 -22.44 -60.70
CA GLN A 72 -22.98 -21.72 -59.43
C GLN A 72 -21.92 -22.05 -58.37
N TYR A 73 -21.16 -21.05 -57.97
CA TYR A 73 -20.17 -21.15 -56.92
C TYR A 73 -20.77 -20.80 -55.56
N LEU A 74 -20.22 -21.41 -54.49
CA LEU A 74 -20.71 -21.21 -53.13
C LEU A 74 -20.63 -19.74 -52.67
N PHE A 75 -19.56 -19.01 -53.03
CA PHE A 75 -19.42 -17.60 -52.74
C PHE A 75 -19.15 -16.78 -54.00
N GLY A 76 -19.90 -15.68 -54.17
CA GLY A 76 -19.71 -14.70 -55.22
C GLY A 76 -18.61 -13.65 -54.86
N ASP A 77 -18.30 -12.81 -55.85
CA ASP A 77 -17.33 -11.70 -55.66
C ASP A 77 -17.77 -10.69 -54.58
N GLU A 78 -19.08 -10.60 -54.35
CA GLU A 78 -19.66 -9.72 -53.33
C GLU A 78 -19.22 -10.11 -51.92
N VAL A 79 -19.15 -11.43 -51.64
CA VAL A 79 -18.73 -11.94 -50.33
C VAL A 79 -17.23 -11.68 -50.10
N LEU A 80 -16.40 -11.80 -51.13
CA LEU A 80 -14.96 -11.47 -51.04
C LEU A 80 -14.77 -10.00 -50.69
N ASN A 81 -15.45 -9.09 -51.39
CA ASN A 81 -15.35 -7.67 -51.11
C ASN A 81 -15.84 -7.31 -49.69
N GLY A 82 -16.91 -7.98 -49.25
CA GLY A 82 -17.45 -7.83 -47.90
C GLY A 82 -16.43 -8.24 -46.80
N ILE A 83 -15.71 -9.34 -47.01
CA ILE A 83 -14.71 -9.83 -46.08
C ILE A 83 -13.47 -8.93 -46.05
N VAL A 84 -13.02 -8.39 -47.18
CA VAL A 84 -11.93 -7.42 -47.22
C VAL A 84 -12.25 -6.17 -46.38
N ILE A 85 -13.50 -5.65 -46.56
CA ILE A 85 -13.98 -4.52 -45.76
C ILE A 85 -14.05 -4.90 -44.26
N MET A 86 -14.56 -6.10 -43.94
CA MET A 86 -14.59 -6.59 -42.56
C MET A 86 -13.21 -6.64 -41.93
N ILE A 87 -12.21 -7.14 -42.63
CA ILE A 87 -10.83 -7.22 -42.15
C ILE A 87 -10.29 -5.83 -41.84
N LEU A 88 -10.50 -4.89 -42.73
CA LEU A 88 -10.07 -3.49 -42.54
C LEU A 88 -10.66 -2.91 -41.24
N PHE A 89 -11.99 -3.01 -41.08
CA PHE A 89 -12.66 -2.48 -39.88
C PHE A 89 -12.22 -3.19 -38.60
N THR A 90 -12.15 -4.52 -38.60
CA THR A 90 -11.76 -5.28 -37.40
C THR A 90 -10.29 -5.05 -37.03
N CYS A 91 -9.39 -4.84 -37.97
CA CYS A 91 -7.99 -4.48 -37.71
C CYS A 91 -7.90 -3.09 -37.07
N VAL A 92 -8.62 -2.09 -37.54
CA VAL A 92 -8.62 -0.76 -36.95
C VAL A 92 -9.17 -0.79 -35.52
N ILE A 93 -10.32 -1.44 -35.32
CA ILE A 93 -10.92 -1.60 -33.98
C ILE A 93 -9.97 -2.33 -33.03
N SER A 94 -9.37 -3.44 -33.48
CA SER A 94 -8.39 -4.22 -32.74
C SER A 94 -7.21 -3.36 -32.28
N THR A 95 -6.62 -2.59 -33.21
CA THR A 95 -5.48 -1.73 -32.94
C THR A 95 -5.81 -0.67 -31.86
N VAL A 96 -6.93 0.05 -32.04
CA VAL A 96 -7.34 1.12 -31.10
C VAL A 96 -7.63 0.56 -29.70
N ILE A 97 -8.32 -0.57 -29.61
CA ILE A 97 -8.65 -1.18 -28.31
C ILE A 97 -7.39 -1.69 -27.63
N THR A 98 -6.52 -2.39 -28.36
CA THR A 98 -5.28 -2.94 -27.82
C THR A 98 -4.36 -1.84 -27.35
N GLU A 99 -4.18 -0.77 -28.14
CA GLU A 99 -3.33 0.38 -27.78
C GLU A 99 -3.83 1.06 -26.50
N ARG A 100 -5.12 1.36 -26.43
CA ARG A 100 -5.71 1.98 -25.23
C ARG A 100 -5.61 1.09 -24.00
N ALA A 101 -5.85 -0.21 -24.15
CA ALA A 101 -5.70 -1.16 -23.05
C ALA A 101 -4.25 -1.27 -22.58
N ALA A 102 -3.29 -1.34 -23.52
CA ALA A 102 -1.87 -1.39 -23.20
C ALA A 102 -1.37 -0.12 -22.51
N GLN A 103 -1.82 1.05 -22.96
CA GLN A 103 -1.46 2.34 -22.31
C GLN A 103 -1.97 2.38 -20.86
N ARG A 104 -3.21 1.96 -20.62
CA ARG A 104 -3.79 1.93 -19.27
C ARG A 104 -3.10 0.90 -18.37
N LEU A 105 -2.76 -0.28 -18.89
CA LEU A 105 -2.00 -1.28 -18.15
C LEU A 105 -0.62 -0.76 -17.76
N ARG A 106 0.07 -0.08 -18.67
CA ARG A 106 1.38 0.55 -18.37
C ARG A 106 1.29 1.65 -17.31
N LEU A 107 0.21 2.44 -17.32
CA LEU A 107 -0.02 3.45 -16.27
C LEU A 107 -0.26 2.80 -14.93
N GLN A 108 -1.07 1.74 -14.88
CA GLN A 108 -1.34 0.98 -13.67
C GLN A 108 -0.08 0.29 -13.13
N GLU A 109 0.74 -0.31 -14.00
CA GLU A 109 2.04 -0.87 -13.63
C GLU A 109 3.02 0.20 -13.11
N LYS A 110 3.04 1.41 -13.71
CA LYS A 110 3.86 2.51 -13.23
C LYS A 110 3.40 3.04 -11.88
N GLU A 111 2.10 3.14 -11.64
CA GLU A 111 1.55 3.50 -10.34
C GLU A 111 1.88 2.45 -9.29
N ASP A 112 1.74 1.17 -9.61
CA ASP A 112 2.14 0.06 -8.74
C ASP A 112 3.65 0.03 -8.48
N GLN A 113 4.48 0.30 -9.49
CA GLN A 113 5.94 0.41 -9.33
C GLN A 113 6.35 1.64 -8.52
N ASN A 114 5.70 2.76 -8.68
CA ASN A 114 5.95 3.96 -7.87
C ASN A 114 5.51 3.74 -6.42
N MET A 115 4.38 3.09 -6.19
CA MET A 115 4.00 2.64 -4.85
C MET A 115 5.04 1.66 -4.27
N MET A 116 5.55 0.72 -5.05
CA MET A 116 6.62 -0.19 -4.62
C MET A 116 7.92 0.54 -4.32
N LYS A 117 8.34 1.51 -5.14
CA LYS A 117 9.52 2.34 -4.88
C LYS A 117 9.38 3.13 -3.58
N ASN A 118 8.20 3.66 -3.29
CA ASN A 118 7.93 4.38 -2.04
C ASN A 118 7.92 3.47 -0.81
N LEU A 119 7.66 2.17 -1.00
CA LEU A 119 7.76 1.14 0.05
C LEU A 119 9.18 0.54 0.13
N ASP A 120 10.02 0.73 -0.88
CA ASP A 120 11.40 0.19 -0.96
C ASP A 120 12.43 1.01 -0.15
N ASP A 121 12.07 2.16 0.40
CA ASP A 121 12.94 2.97 1.25
C ASP A 121 13.02 2.46 2.69
N GLU A 122 12.59 1.22 2.94
CA GLU A 122 12.51 0.62 4.26
C GLU A 122 13.84 0.66 5.01
N LYS A 123 13.92 1.51 6.02
CA LYS A 123 15.01 1.54 6.98
C LYS A 123 14.46 1.90 8.36
N ILE A 124 14.45 0.94 9.27
CA ILE A 124 13.84 1.08 10.58
C ILE A 124 14.88 1.54 11.58
N LEU A 125 14.67 2.71 12.18
CA LEU A 125 15.44 3.21 13.31
C LEU A 125 14.80 2.78 14.62
N ILE A 126 15.57 2.15 15.51
CA ILE A 126 15.10 1.59 16.78
C ILE A 126 15.84 2.24 17.93
N PRO A 127 15.30 3.32 18.52
CA PRO A 127 15.84 3.89 19.74
C PRO A 127 15.66 2.93 20.92
N VAL A 128 16.77 2.54 21.56
CA VAL A 128 16.80 1.58 22.67
C VAL A 128 17.47 2.21 23.88
N LYS A 129 16.97 1.91 25.07
CA LYS A 129 17.57 2.36 26.33
C LYS A 129 17.60 1.26 27.40
N TYR A 130 16.55 0.47 27.49
CA TYR A 130 16.35 -0.51 28.54
C TYR A 130 16.48 -1.91 27.99
N PRO A 131 17.39 -2.75 28.53
CA PRO A 131 17.62 -4.12 28.05
C PRO A 131 16.35 -4.96 27.99
N GLU A 132 15.49 -4.83 29.01
CA GLU A 132 14.30 -5.66 29.21
C GLU A 132 13.29 -5.57 28.04
N TYR A 133 13.32 -4.49 27.29
CA TYR A 133 12.39 -4.24 26.18
C TYR A 133 13.04 -4.28 24.80
N SER A 134 14.34 -4.15 24.76
CA SER A 134 15.08 -3.98 23.52
C SER A 134 15.04 -5.19 22.63
N ASP A 135 15.13 -6.40 23.19
CA ASP A 135 15.05 -7.66 22.44
C ASP A 135 13.72 -7.81 21.72
N ASN A 136 12.62 -7.45 22.39
CA ASN A 136 11.29 -7.49 21.79
C ASN A 136 11.14 -6.46 20.67
N LEU A 137 11.78 -5.29 20.78
CA LEU A 137 11.76 -4.27 19.70
C LEU A 137 12.50 -4.77 18.46
N ILE A 138 13.67 -5.39 18.62
CA ILE A 138 14.41 -5.96 17.49
C ILE A 138 13.63 -7.10 16.85
N THR A 139 13.04 -7.97 17.65
CA THR A 139 12.19 -9.05 17.14
C THR A 139 10.99 -8.51 16.37
N MET A 140 10.32 -7.48 16.88
CA MET A 140 9.20 -6.84 16.21
C MET A 140 9.63 -6.19 14.89
N ALA A 141 10.75 -5.48 14.86
CA ALA A 141 11.30 -4.91 13.64
C ALA A 141 11.61 -5.98 12.60
N THR A 142 12.19 -7.10 13.05
CA THR A 142 12.47 -8.27 12.19
C THR A 142 11.19 -8.85 11.57
N LEU A 143 10.13 -8.97 12.35
CA LEU A 143 8.83 -9.48 11.87
C LEU A 143 8.13 -8.54 10.88
N MET A 144 8.35 -7.23 10.99
CA MET A 144 7.74 -6.23 10.11
C MET A 144 8.53 -5.95 8.83
N ARG A 145 9.87 -6.15 8.86
CA ARG A 145 10.74 -5.81 7.73
C ARG A 145 10.47 -6.68 6.50
N ASN A 146 10.88 -6.18 5.34
CA ASN A 146 10.91 -6.97 4.11
C ASN A 146 12.25 -7.71 3.96
N PRO A 147 12.30 -9.04 4.16
CA PRO A 147 13.55 -9.79 4.08
C PRO A 147 14.17 -9.76 2.68
N ARG A 148 13.37 -9.51 1.63
CA ARG A 148 13.85 -9.46 0.24
C ARG A 148 14.71 -8.23 -0.04
N LEU A 149 14.50 -7.13 0.69
CA LEU A 149 15.25 -5.89 0.50
C LEU A 149 16.66 -5.95 1.13
N LYS A 150 16.91 -6.92 2.02
CA LYS A 150 18.18 -7.06 2.77
C LYS A 150 18.65 -5.76 3.42
N ARG A 151 17.70 -4.88 3.79
CA ARG A 151 17.99 -3.61 4.47
C ARG A 151 18.39 -3.87 5.91
N GLU A 152 19.34 -3.08 6.38
CA GLU A 152 19.81 -3.11 7.77
C GLU A 152 18.81 -2.45 8.72
N LEU A 153 18.69 -2.98 9.93
CA LEU A 153 18.07 -2.29 11.04
C LEU A 153 19.09 -1.34 11.67
N VAL A 154 18.62 -0.21 12.20
CA VAL A 154 19.50 0.75 12.91
C VAL A 154 19.09 0.80 14.36
N ALA A 155 19.91 0.24 15.25
CA ALA A 155 19.71 0.35 16.70
C ALA A 155 20.49 1.57 17.23
N LEU A 156 19.78 2.44 17.92
CA LEU A 156 20.31 3.72 18.42
C LEU A 156 20.17 3.80 19.95
N ASN A 157 21.26 4.02 20.65
CA ASN A 157 21.21 4.43 22.04
C ASN A 157 21.58 5.91 22.15
N VAL A 158 20.73 6.73 22.75
CA VAL A 158 20.98 8.17 22.96
C VAL A 158 21.24 8.41 24.42
N VAL A 159 22.39 9.00 24.70
CA VAL A 159 22.90 9.29 26.02
C VAL A 159 22.90 10.80 26.25
N TYR A 160 22.52 11.24 27.44
CA TYR A 160 22.65 12.66 27.83
C TYR A 160 24.09 13.08 27.94
N ASP A 161 24.36 14.32 27.54
CA ASP A 161 25.64 15.00 27.79
C ASP A 161 25.65 15.52 29.23
N ASP A 162 25.98 14.63 30.17
CA ASP A 162 26.03 14.90 31.61
C ASP A 162 27.26 14.27 32.27
N VAL A 163 27.36 14.41 33.57
CA VAL A 163 28.52 13.90 34.37
C VAL A 163 28.66 12.36 34.24
N ASN A 164 27.60 11.63 33.94
CA ASN A 164 27.59 10.19 33.79
C ASN A 164 27.74 9.72 32.33
N MET A 165 27.97 10.65 31.40
CA MET A 165 28.00 10.39 29.95
C MET A 165 28.88 9.19 29.59
N ARG A 166 30.13 9.12 30.09
CA ARG A 166 31.06 8.02 29.76
C ARG A 166 30.55 6.65 30.25
N HIS A 167 29.98 6.62 31.44
CA HIS A 167 29.39 5.40 31.99
C HIS A 167 28.20 4.95 31.16
N ASN A 168 27.27 5.86 30.87
CA ASN A 168 26.09 5.60 30.08
C ASN A 168 26.44 5.21 28.63
N GLN A 169 27.49 5.75 28.03
CA GLN A 169 28.01 5.34 26.73
C GLN A 169 28.48 3.86 26.75
N ALA A 170 29.22 3.48 27.79
CA ALA A 170 29.72 2.11 27.92
C ALA A 170 28.58 1.13 28.12
N GLU A 171 27.55 1.47 28.89
CA GLU A 171 26.34 0.65 29.05
C GLU A 171 25.54 0.58 27.74
N GLY A 172 25.35 1.71 27.06
CA GLY A 172 24.70 1.78 25.76
C GLY A 172 25.39 0.91 24.71
N GLN A 173 26.72 0.91 24.68
CA GLN A 173 27.49 0.07 23.75
C GLN A 173 27.31 -1.41 24.06
N ARG A 174 27.34 -1.85 25.31
CA ARG A 174 27.09 -3.24 25.70
C ARG A 174 25.69 -3.70 25.29
N LEU A 175 24.68 -2.84 25.48
CA LEU A 175 23.33 -3.13 25.05
C LEU A 175 23.26 -3.32 23.53
N LEU A 176 23.87 -2.41 22.76
CA LEU A 176 23.88 -2.48 21.31
C LEU A 176 24.64 -3.69 20.78
N ASP A 177 25.75 -4.08 21.42
CA ASP A 177 26.52 -5.29 21.08
C ASP A 177 25.64 -6.55 21.27
N HIS A 178 24.90 -6.64 22.40
CA HIS A 178 23.94 -7.71 22.65
C HIS A 178 22.88 -7.78 21.53
N LEU A 179 22.27 -6.63 21.18
CA LEU A 179 21.23 -6.58 20.14
C LEU A 179 21.77 -6.93 18.75
N CYS A 180 23.03 -6.57 18.46
CA CYS A 180 23.68 -6.97 17.22
C CYS A 180 23.85 -8.49 17.12
N HIS A 181 24.23 -9.15 18.23
CA HIS A 181 24.26 -10.61 18.30
C HIS A 181 22.87 -11.24 18.10
N LEU A 182 21.84 -10.68 18.74
CA LEU A 182 20.46 -11.13 18.58
C LEU A 182 19.97 -11.03 17.12
N ALA A 183 20.24 -9.89 16.46
CA ALA A 183 19.88 -9.69 15.08
C ALA A 183 20.64 -10.65 14.13
N SER A 184 21.95 -10.86 14.39
CA SER A 184 22.79 -11.78 13.62
C SER A 184 22.29 -13.24 13.74
N ALA A 185 21.80 -13.64 14.91
CA ALA A 185 21.20 -14.96 15.10
C ALA A 185 19.95 -15.19 14.24
N SER A 186 19.30 -14.12 13.78
CA SER A 186 18.14 -14.13 12.89
C SER A 186 18.48 -13.76 11.43
N ASP A 187 19.76 -13.74 11.07
CA ASP A 187 20.26 -13.33 9.75
C ASP A 187 19.76 -11.92 9.34
N VAL A 188 19.73 -11.00 10.31
CA VAL A 188 19.29 -9.62 10.11
C VAL A 188 20.49 -8.69 10.20
N PRO A 189 20.87 -7.99 9.11
CA PRO A 189 21.93 -6.99 9.18
C PRO A 189 21.49 -5.83 10.07
N MET A 190 22.38 -5.40 10.97
CA MET A 190 22.14 -4.32 11.92
C MET A 190 23.33 -3.38 12.02
N VAL A 191 23.04 -2.09 12.00
CA VAL A 191 23.99 -1.02 12.35
C VAL A 191 23.64 -0.47 13.73
N THR A 192 24.65 -0.22 14.53
CA THR A 192 24.47 0.27 15.90
C THR A 192 25.19 1.60 16.11
N GLN A 193 24.57 2.50 16.86
CA GLN A 193 25.19 3.79 17.21
C GLN A 193 24.83 4.21 18.63
N VAL A 194 25.85 4.56 19.44
CA VAL A 194 25.67 5.36 20.66
C VAL A 194 25.84 6.82 20.30
N ARG A 195 24.88 7.65 20.64
CA ARG A 195 24.90 9.10 20.37
C ARG A 195 24.76 9.90 21.64
N VAL A 196 25.64 10.88 21.82
CA VAL A 196 25.51 11.87 22.89
C VAL A 196 24.67 13.04 22.39
N ALA A 197 23.70 13.46 23.18
CA ALA A 197 22.85 14.59 22.86
C ALA A 197 22.35 15.30 24.12
N ALA A 198 22.18 16.62 24.04
CA ALA A 198 21.57 17.41 25.10
C ALA A 198 20.10 17.09 25.31
N ASN A 199 19.43 16.56 24.28
CA ASN A 199 18.03 16.16 24.32
C ASN A 199 17.84 14.86 23.50
N ILE A 200 17.21 13.87 24.11
CA ILE A 200 17.00 12.54 23.53
C ILE A 200 16.22 12.61 22.18
N ALA A 201 15.15 13.41 22.14
CA ALA A 201 14.35 13.53 20.93
C ALA A 201 15.15 14.13 19.77
N ASN A 202 15.99 15.11 20.04
CA ASN A 202 16.87 15.69 19.02
C ASN A 202 17.95 14.69 18.58
N GLY A 203 18.52 13.91 19.52
CA GLY A 203 19.44 12.82 19.19
C GLY A 203 18.82 11.80 18.22
N ILE A 204 17.59 11.42 18.46
CA ILE A 204 16.82 10.51 17.58
C ILE A 204 16.59 11.15 16.22
N LYS A 205 16.16 12.42 16.15
CA LYS A 205 15.90 13.13 14.89
C LYS A 205 17.16 13.25 14.02
N HIS A 206 18.28 13.57 14.64
CA HIS A 206 19.56 13.67 13.94
C HIS A 206 20.00 12.32 13.39
N ALA A 207 19.90 11.25 14.18
CA ALA A 207 20.21 9.91 13.71
C ALA A 207 19.25 9.47 12.59
N PHE A 208 17.96 9.78 12.72
CA PHE A 208 16.96 9.49 11.71
C PHE A 208 17.34 10.08 10.33
N LYS A 209 17.77 11.34 10.31
CA LYS A 209 18.24 12.00 9.09
C LYS A 209 19.56 11.43 8.58
N GLU A 210 20.54 11.21 9.48
CA GLU A 210 21.87 10.69 9.13
C GLU A 210 21.79 9.31 8.48
N PHE A 211 20.99 8.41 9.05
CA PHE A 211 20.79 7.07 8.52
C PHE A 211 19.76 7.00 7.38
N GLN A 212 19.12 8.12 7.04
CA GLN A 212 18.04 8.16 6.06
C GLN A 212 16.95 7.13 6.38
N ALA A 213 16.56 7.05 7.65
CA ALA A 213 15.56 6.11 8.08
C ALA A 213 14.16 6.48 7.54
N SER A 214 13.34 5.49 7.25
CA SER A 214 11.97 5.68 6.76
C SER A 214 10.94 5.64 7.87
N GLU A 215 11.26 5.00 8.98
CA GLU A 215 10.36 4.83 10.11
C GLU A 215 11.11 4.65 11.43
N ILE A 216 10.42 4.94 12.52
CA ILE A 216 10.93 4.75 13.89
C ILE A 216 10.05 3.70 14.57
N LEU A 217 10.71 2.71 15.20
CA LEU A 217 10.06 1.78 16.11
C LEU A 217 10.64 1.98 17.51
N MET A 218 9.82 2.40 18.46
CA MET A 218 10.26 2.68 19.82
C MET A 218 9.37 2.06 20.89
N GLY A 219 9.98 1.74 22.03
CA GLY A 219 9.29 1.22 23.19
C GLY A 219 8.61 2.29 24.01
N LEU A 220 7.44 1.97 24.54
CA LEU A 220 6.75 2.74 25.55
C LEU A 220 7.07 2.16 26.93
N HIS A 221 7.74 2.97 27.77
CA HIS A 221 8.24 2.51 29.07
C HIS A 221 7.13 2.32 30.10
N PHE A 222 7.22 1.24 30.89
CA PHE A 222 6.27 0.92 31.96
C PHE A 222 6.32 1.86 33.16
N HIS A 223 7.46 2.52 33.38
CA HIS A 223 7.69 3.36 34.56
C HIS A 223 7.06 4.74 34.45
N LYS A 224 6.53 5.11 33.28
CA LYS A 224 5.77 6.35 33.09
C LYS A 224 4.38 6.01 32.62
N GLU A 225 3.38 6.39 33.37
CA GLU A 225 2.00 6.37 32.89
C GLU A 225 1.89 7.24 31.62
N ILE A 226 1.16 6.74 30.63
CA ILE A 226 0.82 7.52 29.46
C ILE A 226 -0.20 8.56 29.89
N ASN A 227 0.28 9.68 30.44
CA ASN A 227 -0.59 10.78 30.81
C ASN A 227 -0.61 11.85 29.72
N ARG A 228 -1.48 12.85 29.84
CA ARG A 228 -1.57 13.96 28.89
C ARG A 228 -0.26 14.73 28.76
N SER A 229 0.48 14.90 29.87
CA SER A 229 1.77 15.61 29.89
C SER A 229 2.81 14.85 29.06
N PHE A 230 2.94 13.54 29.31
CA PHE A 230 3.85 12.68 28.52
C PHE A 230 3.50 12.70 27.03
N TRP A 231 2.22 12.57 26.69
CA TRP A 231 1.78 12.60 25.30
C TRP A 231 2.02 13.96 24.65
N GLY A 232 1.80 15.04 25.36
CA GLY A 232 2.08 16.40 24.90
C GLY A 232 3.56 16.65 24.68
N GLU A 233 4.44 16.18 25.57
CA GLU A 233 5.90 16.26 25.43
C GLU A 233 6.39 15.41 24.25
N PHE A 234 5.91 14.18 24.11
CA PHE A 234 6.23 13.31 23.00
C PHE A 234 5.79 13.93 21.67
N THR A 235 4.57 14.43 21.61
CA THR A 235 4.00 15.06 20.40
C THR A 235 4.81 16.30 20.01
N ARG A 236 5.23 17.10 21.00
CA ARG A 236 5.99 18.33 20.76
C ARG A 236 7.43 18.02 20.37
N SER A 237 8.07 17.07 21.04
CA SER A 237 9.50 16.85 20.91
C SER A 237 9.87 15.93 19.75
N LEU A 238 9.13 14.92 19.47
CA LEU A 238 9.42 13.93 18.43
C LEU A 238 8.41 13.96 17.28
N TYR A 239 7.14 13.75 17.60
CA TYR A 239 6.06 13.59 16.64
C TYR A 239 5.86 14.82 15.72
N ASN A 240 5.87 16.06 16.26
CA ASN A 240 5.77 17.26 15.42
C ASN A 240 7.03 17.58 14.61
N GLY A 241 8.15 16.98 14.95
CA GLY A 241 9.43 17.22 14.27
C GLY A 241 9.79 16.18 13.21
N LEU A 242 8.97 15.13 13.05
CA LEU A 242 9.18 14.07 12.08
C LEU A 242 7.84 13.71 11.42
N SER A 243 7.76 13.88 10.12
CA SER A 243 6.58 13.58 9.33
C SER A 243 6.48 12.11 8.91
N ARG A 244 7.58 11.38 9.05
CA ARG A 244 7.65 9.95 8.69
C ARG A 244 6.94 9.06 9.71
N GLN A 245 6.77 7.78 9.39
CA GLN A 245 6.07 6.82 10.25
C GLN A 245 6.75 6.64 11.60
N ILE A 246 5.97 6.72 12.68
CA ILE A 246 6.45 6.43 14.05
C ILE A 246 5.56 5.34 14.63
N ILE A 247 6.18 4.27 15.10
CA ILE A 247 5.53 3.16 15.77
C ILE A 247 5.99 3.15 17.23
N VAL A 248 5.03 3.26 18.13
CA VAL A 248 5.27 3.19 19.59
C VAL A 248 4.61 1.94 20.12
N THR A 249 5.34 1.10 20.84
CA THR A 249 4.83 -0.19 21.28
C THR A 249 5.14 -0.47 22.74
N ARG A 250 4.19 -1.12 23.41
CA ARG A 250 4.36 -1.71 24.74
C ARG A 250 4.12 -3.21 24.63
N ILE A 251 5.18 -3.99 24.78
CA ILE A 251 5.15 -5.43 24.64
C ILE A 251 5.26 -6.04 26.04
N LEU A 252 4.23 -6.78 26.46
CA LEU A 252 4.12 -7.38 27.78
C LEU A 252 4.42 -8.88 27.80
N GLN A 253 4.46 -9.47 26.61
CA GLN A 253 4.62 -10.90 26.43
C GLN A 253 5.51 -11.19 25.22
N PRO A 254 6.12 -12.35 25.12
CA PRO A 254 6.88 -12.73 23.94
C PRO A 254 6.03 -12.68 22.67
N LEU A 255 6.57 -12.10 21.59
CA LEU A 255 5.81 -11.88 20.35
C LEU A 255 5.31 -13.18 19.71
N ASN A 256 6.01 -14.29 19.88
CA ASN A 256 5.60 -15.60 19.37
C ASN A 256 4.35 -16.18 20.08
N THR A 257 3.90 -15.59 21.18
CA THR A 257 2.66 -15.98 21.88
C THR A 257 1.44 -15.27 21.33
N ILE A 258 1.61 -14.27 20.47
CA ILE A 258 0.51 -13.51 19.87
C ILE A 258 -0.24 -14.40 18.90
N ARG A 259 -1.54 -14.57 19.13
CA ARG A 259 -2.45 -15.38 18.30
C ARG A 259 -3.34 -14.54 17.38
N ARG A 260 -3.51 -13.28 17.72
CA ARG A 260 -4.37 -12.35 16.95
C ARG A 260 -3.86 -10.91 17.03
N ILE A 261 -3.90 -10.22 15.91
CA ILE A 261 -3.64 -8.79 15.82
C ILE A 261 -4.99 -8.11 15.61
N GLN A 262 -5.35 -7.16 16.48
CA GLN A 262 -6.56 -6.36 16.38
C GLN A 262 -6.17 -4.94 15.97
N VAL A 263 -6.63 -4.46 14.82
CA VAL A 263 -6.22 -3.17 14.25
C VAL A 263 -7.41 -2.22 14.20
N ALA A 264 -7.36 -1.15 14.97
CA ALA A 264 -8.34 -0.07 14.92
C ALA A 264 -7.88 0.99 13.90
N ILE A 265 -8.71 1.25 12.89
CA ILE A 265 -8.41 2.16 11.79
C ILE A 265 -9.36 3.35 11.84
N PRO A 266 -8.87 4.60 11.84
CA PRO A 266 -9.73 5.77 11.78
C PRO A 266 -10.40 5.88 10.40
N SER A 267 -11.58 6.49 10.36
CA SER A 267 -12.25 6.78 9.09
C SER A 267 -11.39 7.71 8.23
N ARG A 268 -11.38 7.48 6.92
CA ARG A 268 -10.58 8.22 5.92
C ARG A 268 -9.07 8.01 6.02
N ALA A 269 -8.62 6.95 6.70
CA ALA A 269 -7.20 6.60 6.75
C ALA A 269 -6.62 6.27 5.38
N GLU A 270 -7.43 5.82 4.45
CA GLU A 270 -7.07 5.52 3.06
C GLU A 270 -6.57 6.74 2.27
N PHE A 271 -6.90 7.94 2.71
CA PHE A 271 -6.44 9.19 2.08
C PHE A 271 -5.12 9.70 2.67
N GLU A 272 -4.57 9.04 3.69
CA GLU A 272 -3.28 9.41 4.25
C GLU A 272 -2.12 8.81 3.43
N PRO A 273 -1.05 9.58 3.16
CA PRO A 273 0.08 9.10 2.36
C PRO A 273 0.70 7.81 2.86
N GLY A 274 0.74 7.61 4.17
CA GLY A 274 1.32 6.43 4.82
C GLY A 274 0.39 5.24 4.95
N PHE A 275 -0.81 5.24 4.34
CA PHE A 275 -1.80 4.17 4.49
C PHE A 275 -1.25 2.79 4.15
N TYR A 276 -0.69 2.63 2.99
CA TYR A 276 -0.16 1.33 2.55
C TYR A 276 1.11 0.92 3.28
N ARG A 277 1.90 1.87 3.81
CA ARG A 277 3.14 1.57 4.55
C ARG A 277 2.86 0.79 5.82
N TRP A 278 2.02 1.33 6.71
CA TRP A 278 1.68 0.63 7.96
C TRP A 278 0.91 -0.67 7.71
N LEU A 279 0.05 -0.69 6.71
CA LEU A 279 -0.72 -1.87 6.35
C LEU A 279 0.20 -3.02 5.92
N GLU A 280 1.21 -2.73 5.11
CA GLU A 280 2.22 -3.70 4.69
C GLU A 280 3.04 -4.23 5.88
N ARG A 281 3.44 -3.36 6.82
CA ARG A 281 4.15 -3.77 8.04
C ARG A 281 3.34 -4.76 8.88
N LEU A 282 2.06 -4.47 9.09
CA LEU A 282 1.17 -5.32 9.85
C LEU A 282 0.86 -6.63 9.13
N ALA A 283 0.67 -6.59 7.82
CA ALA A 283 0.44 -7.80 7.03
C ALA A 283 1.65 -8.75 7.08
N ARG A 284 2.87 -8.23 6.95
CA ARG A 284 4.09 -9.04 7.10
C ARG A 284 4.22 -9.62 8.50
N MET A 285 3.99 -8.81 9.52
CA MET A 285 4.04 -9.28 10.90
C MET A 285 3.03 -10.40 11.15
N ALA A 286 1.79 -10.26 10.68
CA ALA A 286 0.77 -11.29 10.79
C ALA A 286 1.16 -12.58 10.05
N GLY A 287 1.74 -12.45 8.86
CA GLY A 287 2.25 -13.58 8.08
C GLY A 287 3.41 -14.30 8.77
N ASN A 288 4.38 -13.54 9.30
CA ASN A 288 5.55 -14.10 9.99
C ASN A 288 5.21 -14.73 11.35
N LEU A 289 4.18 -14.22 12.03
CA LEU A 289 3.65 -14.80 13.27
C LEU A 289 2.64 -15.94 13.01
N GLU A 290 2.26 -16.17 11.75
CA GLU A 290 1.21 -17.11 11.35
C GLU A 290 -0.11 -16.91 12.12
N CYS A 291 -0.37 -15.70 12.57
CA CYS A 291 -1.53 -15.34 13.36
C CYS A 291 -2.65 -14.72 12.51
N ARG A 292 -3.85 -14.58 13.09
CA ARG A 292 -4.96 -13.87 12.46
C ARG A 292 -4.81 -12.37 12.66
N ILE A 293 -5.23 -11.59 11.68
CA ILE A 293 -5.32 -10.14 11.79
C ILE A 293 -6.75 -9.67 11.53
N ALA A 294 -7.33 -8.91 12.44
CA ALA A 294 -8.65 -8.34 12.32
C ALA A 294 -8.55 -6.82 12.18
N PHE A 295 -9.14 -6.29 11.14
CA PHE A 295 -9.20 -4.86 10.86
C PHE A 295 -10.57 -4.31 11.22
N HIS A 296 -10.59 -3.28 12.07
CA HIS A 296 -11.79 -2.60 12.53
C HIS A 296 -11.80 -1.17 12.00
N GLY A 297 -12.79 -0.83 11.21
CA GLY A 297 -12.88 0.49 10.57
C GLY A 297 -14.17 0.66 9.79
N ARG A 298 -14.28 1.74 9.02
CA ARG A 298 -15.43 1.94 8.14
C ARG A 298 -15.37 1.01 6.92
N ASN A 299 -16.53 0.65 6.42
CA ASN A 299 -16.66 -0.26 5.28
C ASN A 299 -15.86 0.19 4.06
N GLU A 300 -15.84 1.48 3.74
CA GLU A 300 -15.09 2.02 2.59
C GLU A 300 -13.58 1.78 2.74
N THR A 301 -13.05 2.08 3.93
CA THR A 301 -11.63 1.83 4.26
C THR A 301 -11.32 0.35 4.27
N LEU A 302 -12.21 -0.49 4.85
CA LEU A 302 -12.01 -1.94 4.93
C LEU A 302 -12.02 -2.63 3.55
N GLN A 303 -12.78 -2.13 2.58
CA GLN A 303 -12.75 -2.64 1.20
C GLN A 303 -11.36 -2.48 0.58
N LEU A 304 -10.71 -1.33 0.75
CA LEU A 304 -9.36 -1.09 0.24
C LEU A 304 -8.31 -1.93 0.98
N VAL A 305 -8.45 -2.08 2.30
CA VAL A 305 -7.60 -2.98 3.09
C VAL A 305 -7.72 -4.42 2.59
N ASN A 306 -8.95 -4.90 2.38
CA ASN A 306 -9.21 -6.25 1.86
C ASN A 306 -8.59 -6.46 0.47
N GLU A 307 -8.78 -5.50 -0.43
CA GLU A 307 -8.20 -5.56 -1.77
C GLU A 307 -6.67 -5.62 -1.71
N PHE A 308 -6.04 -4.79 -0.90
CA PHE A 308 -4.59 -4.78 -0.72
C PHE A 308 -4.07 -6.12 -0.15
N ILE A 309 -4.68 -6.62 0.92
CA ILE A 309 -4.26 -7.88 1.55
C ILE A 309 -4.44 -9.05 0.59
N ARG A 310 -5.58 -9.15 -0.09
CA ARG A 310 -5.83 -10.23 -1.07
C ARG A 310 -4.81 -10.25 -2.20
N ASN A 311 -4.43 -9.06 -2.69
CA ASN A 311 -3.55 -8.97 -3.85
C ASN A 311 -2.07 -9.19 -3.47
N ARG A 312 -1.64 -8.70 -2.31
CA ARG A 312 -0.22 -8.73 -1.93
C ARG A 312 0.16 -9.76 -0.88
N PHE A 313 -0.78 -10.12 -0.01
CA PHE A 313 -0.55 -11.03 1.13
C PHE A 313 -1.61 -12.13 1.20
N PRO A 314 -1.80 -12.93 0.14
CA PRO A 314 -2.90 -13.90 0.06
C PRO A 314 -2.82 -15.01 1.12
N SER A 315 -1.65 -15.22 1.76
CA SER A 315 -1.46 -16.18 2.85
C SER A 315 -1.92 -15.66 4.21
N VAL A 316 -2.11 -14.34 4.36
CA VAL A 316 -2.52 -13.73 5.63
C VAL A 316 -4.00 -13.96 5.88
N ARG A 317 -4.34 -14.49 7.06
CA ARG A 317 -5.72 -14.71 7.49
C ARG A 317 -6.27 -13.40 8.07
N ALA A 318 -6.93 -12.61 7.21
CA ALA A 318 -7.51 -11.32 7.58
C ALA A 318 -9.02 -11.41 7.79
N GLU A 319 -9.51 -10.73 8.82
CA GLU A 319 -10.92 -10.54 9.15
C GLU A 319 -11.24 -9.04 9.10
N TYR A 320 -12.47 -8.68 8.77
CA TYR A 320 -12.89 -7.30 8.58
C TYR A 320 -14.18 -7.07 9.36
N GLU A 321 -14.13 -6.18 10.36
CA GLU A 321 -15.25 -5.89 11.24
C GLU A 321 -15.54 -4.38 11.21
N GLU A 322 -16.80 -4.01 11.01
CA GLU A 322 -17.17 -2.61 10.95
C GLU A 322 -17.05 -1.94 12.32
N MET A 323 -16.33 -0.82 12.36
CA MET A 323 -16.27 0.13 13.45
C MET A 323 -16.67 1.50 12.89
N ALA A 324 -17.96 1.85 13.02
CA ALA A 324 -18.51 3.05 12.40
C ALA A 324 -17.97 4.33 13.03
N HIS A 325 -17.68 4.31 14.33
CA HIS A 325 -17.25 5.48 15.07
C HIS A 325 -16.01 5.22 15.93
N TRP A 326 -15.07 6.18 15.94
CA TRP A 326 -13.88 6.11 16.79
C TRP A 326 -14.19 6.00 18.29
N LYS A 327 -15.39 6.42 18.72
CA LYS A 327 -15.85 6.27 20.09
C LYS A 327 -16.02 4.81 20.55
N GLU A 328 -16.03 3.86 19.62
CA GLU A 328 -16.12 2.42 19.89
C GLU A 328 -14.76 1.82 20.28
N LEU A 329 -13.66 2.57 20.11
CA LEU A 329 -12.31 2.13 20.46
C LEU A 329 -12.17 1.58 21.88
N PRO A 330 -12.74 2.18 22.95
CA PRO A 330 -12.68 1.61 24.30
C PRO A 330 -13.37 0.25 24.41
N THR A 331 -14.49 0.07 23.72
CA THR A 331 -15.23 -1.20 23.68
C THR A 331 -14.40 -2.29 23.00
N LEU A 332 -13.82 -1.97 21.84
CA LEU A 332 -12.89 -2.86 21.15
C LEU A 332 -11.70 -3.18 22.03
N GLY A 333 -11.09 -2.18 22.67
CA GLY A 333 -9.97 -2.36 23.59
C GLY A 333 -10.29 -3.29 24.76
N SER A 334 -11.51 -3.25 25.30
CA SER A 334 -11.94 -4.15 26.38
C SER A 334 -12.03 -5.62 25.96
N GLN A 335 -12.32 -5.88 24.67
CA GLN A 335 -12.42 -7.24 24.10
C GLN A 335 -11.07 -7.87 23.75
N VAL A 336 -10.00 -7.07 23.70
CA VAL A 336 -8.64 -7.54 23.44
C VAL A 336 -8.19 -8.47 24.59
N ARG A 337 -7.71 -9.66 24.26
CA ARG A 337 -7.20 -10.66 25.22
C ARG A 337 -5.70 -10.47 25.45
N GLU A 338 -5.15 -11.20 26.40
CA GLU A 338 -3.72 -11.15 26.72
C GLU A 338 -2.85 -11.66 25.56
N ASP A 339 -3.32 -12.68 24.82
CA ASP A 339 -2.65 -13.24 23.65
C ASP A 339 -2.86 -12.43 22.34
N HIS A 340 -3.41 -11.24 22.44
CA HIS A 340 -3.61 -10.34 21.31
C HIS A 340 -2.61 -9.17 21.31
N LEU A 341 -2.22 -8.73 20.11
CA LEU A 341 -1.62 -7.41 19.89
C LEU A 341 -2.71 -6.43 19.48
N PHE A 342 -2.90 -5.38 20.25
CA PHE A 342 -3.82 -4.31 19.90
C PHE A 342 -3.09 -3.17 19.20
N VAL A 343 -3.43 -2.94 17.94
CA VAL A 343 -2.85 -1.88 17.10
C VAL A 343 -3.84 -0.76 16.93
N ILE A 344 -3.41 0.45 17.20
CA ILE A 344 -4.19 1.67 17.02
C ILE A 344 -3.50 2.52 15.97
N VAL A 345 -4.12 2.63 14.80
CA VAL A 345 -3.67 3.58 13.78
C VAL A 345 -4.22 4.94 14.13
N THR A 346 -3.33 5.92 14.35
CA THR A 346 -3.72 7.29 14.70
C THR A 346 -3.67 8.18 13.46
N ALA A 347 -3.91 9.48 13.67
CA ALA A 347 -3.77 10.49 12.65
C ALA A 347 -3.14 11.75 13.23
N ARG A 348 -2.47 12.52 12.39
CA ARG A 348 -1.86 13.77 12.80
C ARG A 348 -2.87 14.92 12.77
N LYS A 349 -2.71 15.87 13.68
CA LYS A 349 -3.58 17.06 13.70
C LYS A 349 -3.46 17.81 12.37
N GLY A 350 -4.59 18.09 11.76
CA GLY A 350 -4.67 18.74 10.45
C GLY A 350 -4.83 17.80 9.25
N THR A 351 -4.75 16.47 9.45
CA THR A 351 -4.99 15.49 8.39
C THR A 351 -6.45 15.07 8.30
N LEU A 352 -6.84 14.43 7.19
CA LEU A 352 -8.24 14.06 6.89
C LEU A 352 -8.81 12.99 7.84
N SER A 353 -7.97 12.10 8.33
CA SER A 353 -8.35 11.02 9.23
C SER A 353 -8.32 11.42 10.71
N TYR A 354 -7.84 12.61 11.04
CA TYR A 354 -7.75 13.10 12.41
C TYR A 354 -9.12 13.25 13.07
N LYS A 355 -9.22 12.80 14.32
CA LYS A 355 -10.40 12.97 15.18
C LYS A 355 -9.97 13.58 16.50
N THR A 356 -10.76 14.57 16.98
CA THR A 356 -10.51 15.21 18.28
C THR A 356 -10.52 14.18 19.43
N ALA A 357 -11.27 13.08 19.28
CA ALA A 357 -11.27 11.99 20.26
C ALA A 357 -9.90 11.33 20.43
N MET A 358 -8.99 11.43 19.45
CA MET A 358 -7.62 10.89 19.54
C MET A 358 -6.76 11.62 20.60
N GLU A 359 -7.13 12.84 20.99
CA GLU A 359 -6.47 13.56 22.07
C GLU A 359 -6.69 12.89 23.45
N ARG A 360 -7.76 12.09 23.58
CA ARG A 360 -8.07 11.31 24.78
C ARG A 360 -7.43 9.93 24.80
N LEU A 361 -6.74 9.56 23.74
CA LEU A 361 -6.12 8.25 23.62
C LEU A 361 -5.27 7.86 24.84
N PRO A 362 -4.44 8.74 25.45
CA PRO A 362 -3.69 8.42 26.65
C PRO A 362 -4.55 7.98 27.83
N GLU A 363 -5.70 8.65 28.04
CA GLU A 363 -6.63 8.32 29.12
C GLU A 363 -7.34 6.98 28.85
N GLU A 364 -7.74 6.76 27.61
CA GLU A 364 -8.38 5.53 27.17
C GLU A 364 -7.44 4.32 27.29
N LEU A 365 -6.15 4.49 26.91
CA LEU A 365 -5.12 3.48 27.05
C LEU A 365 -4.91 3.07 28.51
N ASN A 366 -4.90 4.02 29.42
CA ASN A 366 -4.70 3.73 30.85
C ASN A 366 -5.94 3.07 31.49
N LYS A 367 -7.13 3.43 31.02
CA LYS A 367 -8.39 2.98 31.61
C LYS A 367 -8.84 1.61 31.07
N PHE A 368 -8.78 1.41 29.75
CA PHE A 368 -9.41 0.24 29.10
C PHE A 368 -8.39 -0.79 28.59
N ILE A 369 -7.10 -0.39 28.45
CA ILE A 369 -6.08 -1.19 27.78
C ILE A 369 -4.86 -1.41 28.70
N LYS A 370 -5.05 -1.18 30.00
CA LYS A 370 -4.00 -1.45 31.01
C LYS A 370 -3.68 -2.95 31.01
N GLY A 371 -2.38 -3.28 31.01
CA GLY A 371 -1.92 -4.67 31.04
C GLY A 371 -2.00 -5.45 29.73
N LYS A 372 -2.22 -4.77 28.57
CA LYS A 372 -2.29 -5.40 27.25
C LYS A 372 -1.09 -4.99 26.40
N THR A 373 -0.68 -5.87 25.48
CA THR A 373 0.32 -5.56 24.46
C THR A 373 -0.29 -4.64 23.41
N ILE A 374 0.30 -3.45 23.21
CA ILE A 374 -0.23 -2.42 22.32
C ILE A 374 0.82 -1.92 21.35
N MET A 375 0.35 -1.48 20.20
CA MET A 375 1.11 -0.76 19.18
C MET A 375 0.31 0.47 18.74
N ILE A 376 0.93 1.63 18.72
CA ILE A 376 0.33 2.86 18.25
C ILE A 376 1.13 3.32 17.03
N ILE A 377 0.44 3.49 15.92
CA ILE A 377 1.05 3.89 14.64
C ILE A 377 0.65 5.32 14.32
N PHE A 378 1.64 6.17 14.16
CA PHE A 378 1.52 7.50 13.56
C PHE A 378 1.93 7.39 12.09
N PRO A 379 0.98 7.40 11.15
CA PRO A 379 1.27 7.18 9.75
C PRO A 379 2.22 8.21 9.16
N ASP A 380 2.92 7.82 8.11
CA ASP A 380 3.72 8.71 7.28
C ASP A 380 2.81 9.76 6.63
N GLN A 381 3.25 11.01 6.62
CA GLN A 381 2.49 12.14 6.04
C GLN A 381 3.11 12.66 4.75
N TYR A 382 4.34 12.29 4.46
CA TYR A 382 5.02 12.71 3.26
C TYR A 382 5.28 11.49 2.35
N GLY A 383 5.16 11.72 1.06
CA GLY A 383 5.62 10.78 0.05
C GLY A 383 7.13 10.58 0.11
N SER A 384 7.71 9.97 -0.91
CA SER A 384 9.11 9.57 -0.97
C SER A 384 10.16 10.71 -0.93
N GLU A 385 9.77 11.98 -0.87
CA GLU A 385 10.70 13.09 -0.86
C GLU A 385 11.18 13.38 0.56
N MET A 386 12.39 12.93 0.86
CA MET A 386 13.08 13.18 2.12
C MET A 386 13.62 14.62 2.25
N ASP A 387 13.53 15.43 1.20
CA ASP A 387 14.15 16.76 1.15
C ASP A 387 13.49 17.79 2.08
N ASP A 388 12.24 17.55 2.51
CA ASP A 388 11.49 18.49 3.35
C ASP A 388 11.59 18.22 4.87
N MET A 389 12.41 17.26 5.30
CA MET A 389 12.67 17.06 6.73
C MET A 389 13.63 18.10 7.29
N THR A 390 13.19 19.33 7.43
CA THR A 390 13.85 20.30 8.27
C THR A 390 13.38 20.16 9.70
N PHE A 391 14.30 20.27 10.67
CA PHE A 391 13.93 20.35 12.10
C PHE A 391 13.26 21.69 12.47
N ALA A 392 13.27 22.66 11.58
CA ALA A 392 12.41 23.82 11.60
C ALA A 392 10.98 23.37 11.23
N GLN A 393 9.97 24.02 11.82
CA GLN A 393 8.56 23.78 11.59
C GLN A 393 8.29 23.34 10.14
N PRO A 394 7.36 22.40 9.92
CA PRO A 394 6.97 22.09 8.54
C PRO A 394 6.65 23.41 7.87
N GLN A 395 7.51 23.83 6.96
CA GLN A 395 7.12 24.88 6.03
C GLN A 395 5.89 24.28 5.35
N HIS A 396 4.74 24.87 5.60
CA HIS A 396 3.63 24.73 4.68
C HIS A 396 4.20 25.21 3.33
N THR A 397 4.76 24.30 2.57
CA THR A 397 4.80 24.46 1.14
C THR A 397 3.31 24.53 0.82
N GLU A 398 2.82 25.73 0.58
CA GLU A 398 1.53 25.91 -0.06
C GLU A 398 1.63 25.08 -1.32
N GLU A 399 1.14 23.84 -1.26
CA GLU A 399 0.74 23.12 -2.45
C GLU A 399 -0.23 24.09 -3.11
N ARG A 400 0.22 24.78 -4.15
CA ARG A 400 -0.66 25.55 -5.01
C ARG A 400 -1.78 24.59 -5.37
N SER A 401 -2.94 24.80 -4.80
CA SER A 401 -4.07 23.93 -5.05
C SER A 401 -4.24 23.88 -6.56
N ALA A 402 -4.61 22.72 -7.11
CA ALA A 402 -4.89 22.61 -8.56
C ALA A 402 -5.86 23.70 -9.02
N TYR A 403 -6.68 24.21 -8.09
CA TYR A 403 -7.57 25.35 -8.27
C TYR A 403 -6.82 26.68 -8.47
N GLU A 404 -5.73 26.94 -7.75
CA GLU A 404 -4.92 28.16 -7.92
C GLU A 404 -4.11 28.13 -9.22
N ALA A 405 -3.57 26.96 -9.59
CA ALA A 405 -2.90 26.80 -10.89
C ALA A 405 -3.87 27.00 -12.06
N VAL A 406 -5.11 26.53 -11.97
CA VAL A 406 -6.14 26.74 -12.98
C VAL A 406 -6.58 28.21 -13.00
N ARG A 407 -6.70 28.86 -11.84
CA ARG A 407 -7.07 30.28 -11.74
C ARG A 407 -5.99 31.20 -12.34
N GLU A 408 -4.71 30.96 -12.07
CA GLU A 408 -3.59 31.67 -12.68
C GLU A 408 -3.53 31.46 -14.22
N TRP A 409 -3.77 30.20 -14.65
CA TRP A 409 -3.83 29.91 -16.09
C TRP A 409 -4.97 30.65 -16.80
N ILE A 410 -6.13 30.78 -16.15
CA ILE A 410 -7.26 31.57 -16.70
C ILE A 410 -6.92 33.06 -16.70
N HIS A 411 -6.26 33.59 -15.65
CA HIS A 411 -5.95 35.02 -15.53
C HIS A 411 -4.86 35.48 -16.50
N ASN A 412 -3.95 34.60 -16.91
CA ASN A 412 -2.88 34.88 -17.86
C ASN A 412 -3.30 34.71 -19.34
N LYS A 413 -4.55 34.33 -19.61
CA LYS A 413 -5.09 34.16 -20.96
C LYS A 413 -6.25 35.12 -21.30
N VAL A 414 -6.63 35.99 -20.37
CA VAL A 414 -7.54 37.13 -20.59
C VAL A 414 -6.74 38.40 -20.45
#